data_3d04f7e080346b6c2e5870fcc0edcf11
#
_entry.id   3d04f7e080346b6c2e5870fcc0edcf11
#
_cell.length_a   1.000
_cell.length_b   1.000
_cell.length_c   1.000
_cell.angle_alpha   90.00
_cell.angle_beta   90.00
_cell.angle_gamma   90.00
#
_symmetry.space_group_name_H-M   'P 1'
#
loop_
_entity.id
_entity.type
_entity.pdbx_description
1 polymer ?
#
loop_
_entity_poly.entity_id
_entity_poly.type
_entity_poly.pdbx_seq_one_letter_code
_entity_poly.pdbx_strand_id
1 'polypeptide(L)'
;ITVIFAHYGSAYFNANPFLSSIVNVPRLTDTSYPWIIQQFPFDFPGFLATFGVCVFFMISGFVIPISIEKYKCCMFLIKRFFRLFPTYLFVYGVNLLVALMGYLIFKGHGVFYPFDIKDVLSSSLIGINTFINGVVGLDPVAWTLAIEILFYFTMAVVFNVVFKLKNKREIGLFDILMLSFLLNLCVIKLSKYYDVLFPAGGGLNGASLIKALFFISVMLLGTSFYLHAKGRITARALFFTLVAQFWGIVYVSMHIHQSAMYIDSSRVFSWIGITILVFSFCYFMDSQIKEHKVFGFFGDISYPLYLCHSYIGYLILGVVSSYLPILPRSFIILLPLPFVITVAWYIHKYVEMPSSRFLPQKTVINNYFIK
;
A
#
# COMPACT_ATOMS: atom_id res chain seq x y z
N ILE A 1 -3.39 -0.56 10.95
CA ILE A 1 -2.79 -0.40 12.30
C ILE A 1 -1.36 -0.92 12.32
N THR A 2 -1.05 -2.13 11.82
CA THR A 2 0.30 -2.71 11.80
C THR A 2 1.34 -1.81 11.12
N VAL A 3 0.96 -1.20 9.98
CA VAL A 3 1.80 -0.23 9.26
C VAL A 3 2.09 1.01 10.11
N ILE A 4 1.09 1.54 10.81
CA ILE A 4 1.25 2.72 11.68
C ILE A 4 2.20 2.40 12.84
N PHE A 5 2.05 1.24 13.46
CA PHE A 5 2.96 0.79 14.52
C PHE A 5 4.40 0.67 14.02
N ALA A 6 4.60 0.13 12.82
CA ALA A 6 5.91 0.06 12.19
C ALA A 6 6.49 1.45 11.87
N HIS A 7 5.66 2.38 11.40
CA HIS A 7 6.08 3.73 11.07
C HIS A 7 6.50 4.53 12.33
N TYR A 8 5.72 4.46 13.39
CA TYR A 8 6.02 5.22 14.61
C TYR A 8 7.09 4.54 15.48
N GLY A 9 7.09 3.19 15.52
CA GLY A 9 8.02 2.44 16.37
C GLY A 9 9.40 2.21 15.75
N SER A 10 9.50 2.19 14.42
CA SER A 10 10.76 1.88 13.74
C SER A 10 11.13 2.91 12.67
N ALA A 11 10.31 3.12 11.65
CA ALA A 11 10.67 3.96 10.51
C ALA A 11 11.04 5.39 10.93
N TYR A 12 10.31 5.98 11.88
CA TYR A 12 10.59 7.32 12.40
C TYR A 12 12.01 7.45 12.99
N PHE A 13 12.52 6.39 13.58
CA PHE A 13 13.87 6.39 14.17
C PHE A 13 14.93 6.02 13.11
N ASN A 14 14.73 4.95 12.33
CA ASN A 14 15.69 4.48 11.33
C ASN A 14 15.89 5.43 10.16
N ALA A 15 14.79 5.96 9.63
CA ALA A 15 14.79 6.86 8.47
C ALA A 15 14.62 8.33 8.91
N ASN A 16 14.99 8.66 10.16
CA ASN A 16 14.75 9.97 10.73
C ASN A 16 15.26 11.14 9.89
N PRO A 17 16.47 11.11 9.26
CA PRO A 17 16.92 12.20 8.41
C PRO A 17 15.98 12.54 7.26
N PHE A 18 15.36 11.53 6.65
CA PHE A 18 14.39 11.73 5.58
C PHE A 18 13.02 12.12 6.13
N LEU A 19 12.51 11.39 7.13
CA LEU A 19 11.17 11.62 7.67
C LEU A 19 11.05 12.96 8.40
N SER A 20 12.10 13.39 9.10
CA SER A 20 12.13 14.73 9.71
C SER A 20 12.12 15.83 8.66
N SER A 21 12.77 15.64 7.51
CA SER A 21 12.79 16.64 6.44
C SER A 21 11.44 16.83 5.76
N ILE A 22 10.64 15.77 5.57
CA ILE A 22 9.33 15.90 4.92
C ILE A 22 8.29 16.60 5.80
N VAL A 23 8.42 16.55 7.13
CA VAL A 23 7.54 17.26 8.07
C VAL A 23 8.18 18.50 8.69
N ASN A 24 9.39 18.83 8.26
CA ASN A 24 10.13 20.01 8.70
C ASN A 24 10.32 20.09 10.23
N VAL A 25 10.76 19.00 10.84
CA VAL A 25 11.13 18.94 12.26
C VAL A 25 12.63 18.70 12.43
N PRO A 26 13.24 19.06 13.56
CA PRO A 26 14.64 18.76 13.84
C PRO A 26 14.91 17.26 13.78
N ARG A 27 16.13 16.91 13.32
CA ARG A 27 16.58 15.52 13.36
C ARG A 27 16.81 15.07 14.80
N LEU A 28 16.50 13.81 15.06
CA LEU A 28 16.82 13.20 16.35
C LEU A 28 18.34 13.10 16.52
N THR A 29 18.85 13.46 17.68
CA THR A 29 20.25 13.23 18.07
C THR A 29 20.50 11.78 18.42
N ASP A 30 19.50 11.11 19.00
CA ASP A 30 19.52 9.70 19.32
C ASP A 30 18.39 8.99 18.56
N THR A 31 18.75 8.07 17.67
CA THR A 31 17.85 7.28 16.82
C THR A 31 17.61 5.87 17.37
N SER A 32 17.99 5.59 18.62
CA SER A 32 17.71 4.29 19.24
C SER A 32 16.22 4.01 19.33
N TYR A 33 15.85 2.76 19.12
CA TYR A 33 14.44 2.34 19.17
C TYR A 33 13.83 2.52 20.56
N PRO A 34 12.51 2.76 20.64
CA PRO A 34 11.75 2.64 21.88
C PRO A 34 12.02 1.29 22.56
N TRP A 35 12.13 1.27 23.89
CA TRP A 35 12.39 0.05 24.65
C TRP A 35 11.41 -1.09 24.30
N ILE A 36 10.11 -0.78 24.15
CA ILE A 36 9.10 -1.78 23.78
C ILE A 36 9.41 -2.44 22.43
N ILE A 37 9.97 -1.70 21.48
CA ILE A 37 10.31 -2.23 20.15
C ILE A 37 11.54 -3.15 20.24
N GLN A 38 12.49 -2.84 21.13
CA GLN A 38 13.68 -3.67 21.35
C GLN A 38 13.38 -5.04 21.95
N GLN A 39 12.19 -5.23 22.56
CA GLN A 39 11.76 -6.53 23.10
C GLN A 39 11.31 -7.51 22.00
N PHE A 40 11.04 -7.05 20.81
CA PHE A 40 10.65 -7.94 19.70
C PHE A 40 11.89 -8.49 19.00
N PRO A 41 11.85 -9.78 18.62
CA PRO A 41 12.97 -10.38 17.90
C PRO A 41 13.12 -9.78 16.52
N PHE A 42 14.36 -9.59 16.07
CA PHE A 42 14.72 -9.10 14.74
C PHE A 42 14.11 -7.72 14.38
N ASP A 43 13.98 -7.44 13.08
CA ASP A 43 13.31 -6.26 12.54
C ASP A 43 11.78 -6.48 12.49
N PHE A 44 11.18 -6.78 13.62
CA PHE A 44 9.74 -7.05 13.73
C PHE A 44 8.88 -5.88 13.23
N PRO A 45 9.20 -4.60 13.52
CA PRO A 45 8.43 -3.50 12.97
C PRO A 45 8.51 -3.40 11.45
N GLY A 46 9.68 -3.62 10.85
CA GLY A 46 9.83 -3.69 9.39
C GLY A 46 9.02 -4.83 8.79
N PHE A 47 9.00 -5.98 9.49
CA PHE A 47 8.11 -7.09 9.14
C PHE A 47 6.63 -6.66 9.13
N LEU A 48 6.16 -5.98 10.18
CA LEU A 48 4.77 -5.54 10.29
C LEU A 48 4.36 -4.53 9.20
N ALA A 49 5.28 -3.66 8.77
CA ALA A 49 5.04 -2.73 7.68
C ALA A 49 4.71 -3.48 6.38
N THR A 50 5.61 -4.39 5.99
CA THR A 50 5.46 -5.14 4.73
C THR A 50 4.30 -6.14 4.80
N PHE A 51 4.11 -6.82 5.92
CA PHE A 51 2.95 -7.68 6.17
C PHE A 51 1.63 -6.90 5.97
N GLY A 52 1.49 -5.72 6.60
CA GLY A 52 0.29 -4.90 6.47
C GLY A 52 0.01 -4.45 5.03
N VAL A 53 1.07 -4.11 4.27
CA VAL A 53 0.97 -3.80 2.84
C VAL A 53 0.57 -5.03 2.03
N CYS A 54 1.14 -6.20 2.30
CA CYS A 54 0.77 -7.45 1.61
C CYS A 54 -0.69 -7.84 1.86
N VAL A 55 -1.20 -7.70 3.10
CA VAL A 55 -2.62 -7.91 3.42
C VAL A 55 -3.50 -6.95 2.62
N PHE A 56 -3.16 -5.66 2.58
CA PHE A 56 -3.88 -4.67 1.79
C PHE A 56 -3.90 -5.04 0.29
N PHE A 57 -2.78 -5.47 -0.27
CA PHE A 57 -2.69 -5.90 -1.65
C PHE A 57 -3.52 -7.15 -1.93
N MET A 58 -3.54 -8.13 -1.02
CA MET A 58 -4.41 -9.30 -1.17
C MET A 58 -5.90 -8.92 -1.12
N ILE A 59 -6.30 -8.00 -0.24
CA ILE A 59 -7.67 -7.47 -0.21
C ILE A 59 -8.00 -6.80 -1.55
N SER A 60 -7.12 -5.95 -2.07
CA SER A 60 -7.30 -5.32 -3.38
C SER A 60 -7.42 -6.37 -4.49
N GLY A 61 -6.56 -7.38 -4.49
CA GLY A 61 -6.60 -8.51 -5.44
C GLY A 61 -7.91 -9.31 -5.37
N PHE A 62 -8.51 -9.43 -4.20
CA PHE A 62 -9.81 -10.09 -4.00
C PHE A 62 -10.98 -9.24 -4.51
N VAL A 63 -10.98 -7.92 -4.24
CA VAL A 63 -12.11 -7.02 -4.52
C VAL A 63 -12.12 -6.51 -5.97
N ILE A 64 -10.96 -6.28 -6.58
CA ILE A 64 -10.86 -5.69 -7.93
C ILE A 64 -11.55 -6.53 -9.01
N PRO A 65 -11.43 -7.87 -9.04
CA PRO A 65 -12.11 -8.71 -10.02
C PRO A 65 -13.64 -8.54 -10.03
N ILE A 66 -14.27 -8.30 -8.88
CA ILE A 66 -15.71 -8.03 -8.77
C ILE A 66 -16.12 -6.85 -9.66
N SER A 67 -15.29 -5.79 -9.65
CA SER A 67 -15.55 -4.58 -10.42
C SER A 67 -15.26 -4.74 -11.91
N ILE A 68 -14.18 -5.44 -12.26
CA ILE A 68 -13.78 -5.56 -13.66
C ILE A 68 -14.73 -6.49 -14.43
N GLU A 69 -15.30 -7.49 -13.79
CA GLU A 69 -16.33 -8.31 -14.40
C GLU A 69 -17.67 -7.57 -14.55
N LYS A 70 -17.97 -6.66 -13.63
CA LYS A 70 -19.23 -5.91 -13.62
C LYS A 70 -19.25 -4.74 -14.60
N TYR A 71 -18.13 -4.05 -14.79
CA TYR A 71 -18.06 -2.80 -15.56
C TYR A 71 -17.21 -2.93 -16.82
N LYS A 72 -17.53 -2.17 -17.88
CA LYS A 72 -16.64 -1.99 -19.03
C LYS A 72 -15.34 -1.31 -18.57
N CYS A 73 -14.23 -1.55 -19.27
CA CYS A 73 -12.89 -1.08 -18.92
C CYS A 73 -12.84 0.41 -18.51
N CYS A 74 -13.34 1.33 -19.35
CA CYS A 74 -13.36 2.77 -19.04
C CYS A 74 -14.16 3.07 -17.75
N MET A 75 -15.35 2.49 -17.60
CA MET A 75 -16.19 2.73 -16.43
C MET A 75 -15.54 2.15 -15.15
N PHE A 76 -14.84 1.02 -15.26
CA PHE A 76 -14.06 0.47 -14.17
C PHE A 76 -12.98 1.46 -13.73
N LEU A 77 -12.15 1.96 -14.66
CA LEU A 77 -11.07 2.91 -14.36
C LEU A 77 -11.60 4.23 -13.79
N ILE A 78 -12.68 4.77 -14.35
CA ILE A 78 -13.34 5.98 -13.83
C ILE A 78 -13.79 5.78 -12.39
N LYS A 79 -14.44 4.63 -12.07
CA LYS A 79 -14.88 4.34 -10.71
C LYS A 79 -13.71 4.20 -9.74
N ARG A 80 -12.58 3.63 -10.15
CA ARG A 80 -11.38 3.54 -9.33
C ARG A 80 -10.72 4.88 -9.11
N PHE A 81 -10.68 5.72 -10.15
CA PHE A 81 -10.19 7.08 -10.04
C PHE A 81 -10.97 7.88 -8.98
N PHE A 82 -12.31 7.93 -9.10
CA PHE A 82 -13.13 8.68 -8.13
C PHE A 82 -13.11 8.11 -6.71
N ARG A 83 -12.78 6.84 -6.55
CA ARG A 83 -12.59 6.23 -5.23
C ARG A 83 -11.30 6.71 -4.54
N LEU A 84 -10.20 6.85 -5.28
CA LEU A 84 -8.89 7.14 -4.71
C LEU A 84 -8.54 8.63 -4.76
N PHE A 85 -8.70 9.23 -5.94
CA PHE A 85 -8.10 10.53 -6.25
C PHE A 85 -8.63 11.69 -5.39
N PRO A 86 -9.95 11.87 -5.18
CA PRO A 86 -10.44 13.02 -4.40
C PRO A 86 -9.93 12.99 -2.95
N THR A 87 -9.98 11.83 -2.31
CA THR A 87 -9.52 11.66 -0.94
C THR A 87 -8.00 11.84 -0.85
N TYR A 88 -7.26 11.29 -1.80
CA TYR A 88 -5.80 11.48 -1.86
C TYR A 88 -5.43 12.95 -1.98
N LEU A 89 -6.01 13.68 -2.93
CA LEU A 89 -5.70 15.11 -3.12
C LEU A 89 -6.00 15.94 -1.88
N PHE A 90 -7.13 15.67 -1.22
CA PHE A 90 -7.48 16.38 0.00
C PHE A 90 -6.45 16.10 1.11
N VAL A 91 -6.12 14.81 1.34
CA VAL A 91 -5.13 14.44 2.36
C VAL A 91 -3.74 14.95 2.00
N TYR A 92 -3.37 14.92 0.72
CA TYR A 92 -2.11 15.48 0.26
C TYR A 92 -2.00 16.98 0.59
N GLY A 93 -3.07 17.75 0.37
CA GLY A 93 -3.15 19.15 0.81
C GLY A 93 -2.99 19.31 2.33
N VAL A 94 -3.65 18.44 3.12
CA VAL A 94 -3.47 18.40 4.58
C VAL A 94 -2.02 18.09 4.96
N ASN A 95 -1.39 17.12 4.30
CA ASN A 95 0.01 16.76 4.55
C ASN A 95 0.96 17.94 4.27
N LEU A 96 0.73 18.71 3.20
CA LEU A 96 1.51 19.93 2.93
C LEU A 96 1.32 21.01 4.00
N LEU A 97 0.08 21.18 4.51
CA LEU A 97 -0.18 22.08 5.63
C LEU A 97 0.53 21.62 6.91
N VAL A 98 0.55 20.32 7.18
CA VAL A 98 1.30 19.74 8.31
C VAL A 98 2.80 20.00 8.18
N ALA A 99 3.37 19.87 6.97
CA ALA A 99 4.76 20.20 6.72
C ALA A 99 5.05 21.70 6.94
N LEU A 100 4.13 22.57 6.49
CA LEU A 100 4.23 24.02 6.73
C LEU A 100 4.15 24.32 8.24
N MET A 101 3.26 23.67 8.98
CA MET A 101 3.18 23.81 10.45
C MET A 101 4.50 23.42 11.12
N GLY A 102 5.12 22.30 10.71
CA GLY A 102 6.44 21.88 11.20
C GLY A 102 7.49 22.97 10.97
N TYR A 103 7.54 23.52 9.75
CA TYR A 103 8.45 24.65 9.44
C TYR A 103 8.19 25.87 10.33
N LEU A 104 6.93 26.26 10.54
CA LEU A 104 6.60 27.43 11.36
C LEU A 104 6.95 27.23 12.85
N ILE A 105 6.74 26.01 13.38
CA ILE A 105 7.07 25.67 14.77
C ILE A 105 8.60 25.68 15.00
N PHE A 106 9.37 25.15 14.04
CA PHE A 106 10.81 24.97 14.17
C PHE A 106 11.65 25.98 13.37
N LYS A 107 11.04 27.06 12.91
CA LYS A 107 11.75 28.14 12.21
C LYS A 107 12.90 28.67 13.09
N GLY A 108 14.13 28.67 12.54
CA GLY A 108 15.31 29.03 13.28
C GLY A 108 16.11 27.87 13.86
N HIS A 109 15.63 26.65 13.81
CA HIS A 109 16.32 25.43 14.24
C HIS A 109 17.02 24.69 13.09
N GLY A 110 17.45 25.40 12.06
CA GLY A 110 18.11 24.78 10.89
C GLY A 110 17.18 23.95 9.99
N VAL A 111 15.87 24.15 10.13
CA VAL A 111 14.87 23.49 9.31
C VAL A 111 14.52 24.40 8.14
N PHE A 112 14.60 23.86 6.93
CA PHE A 112 14.28 24.56 5.70
C PHE A 112 13.00 23.95 5.10
N TYR A 113 12.10 24.78 4.58
CA TYR A 113 10.96 24.31 3.79
C TYR A 113 11.48 23.86 2.41
N PRO A 114 11.59 22.56 2.16
CA PRO A 114 12.42 22.06 1.05
C PRO A 114 11.64 21.83 -0.25
N PHE A 115 10.35 22.20 -0.31
CA PHE A 115 9.51 21.76 -1.42
C PHE A 115 9.56 22.71 -2.59
N ASP A 116 10.13 22.26 -3.70
CA ASP A 116 9.98 22.91 -4.99
C ASP A 116 8.55 22.71 -5.52
N ILE A 117 8.03 23.70 -6.25
CA ILE A 117 6.71 23.61 -6.88
C ILE A 117 6.59 22.40 -7.81
N LYS A 118 7.67 22.01 -8.47
CA LYS A 118 7.74 20.83 -9.31
C LYS A 118 7.50 19.55 -8.51
N ASP A 119 8.12 19.42 -7.33
CA ASP A 119 7.95 18.26 -6.46
C ASP A 119 6.54 18.19 -5.88
N VAL A 120 5.97 19.34 -5.51
CA VAL A 120 4.58 19.45 -5.06
C VAL A 120 3.60 19.03 -6.15
N LEU A 121 3.75 19.53 -7.36
CA LEU A 121 2.84 19.20 -8.47
C LEU A 121 2.98 17.72 -8.88
N SER A 122 4.19 17.19 -8.96
CA SER A 122 4.41 15.80 -9.35
C SER A 122 3.89 14.83 -8.31
N SER A 123 4.06 15.12 -7.03
CA SER A 123 3.56 14.28 -5.93
C SER A 123 2.03 14.28 -5.80
N SER A 124 1.34 15.30 -6.34
CA SER A 124 -0.13 15.32 -6.39
C SER A 124 -0.73 14.23 -7.29
N LEU A 125 0.07 13.58 -8.14
CA LEU A 125 -0.36 12.54 -9.09
C LEU A 125 -0.40 11.12 -8.49
N ILE A 126 -0.80 10.97 -7.25
CA ILE A 126 -1.00 9.68 -6.54
C ILE A 126 0.23 8.75 -6.66
N GLY A 127 1.41 9.26 -6.34
CA GLY A 127 2.62 8.44 -6.34
C GLY A 127 3.10 7.97 -7.73
N ILE A 128 2.53 8.43 -8.84
CA ILE A 128 3.02 8.13 -10.20
C ILE A 128 4.45 8.63 -10.38
N ASN A 129 4.83 9.70 -9.69
CA ASN A 129 6.20 10.19 -9.59
C ASN A 129 7.20 9.12 -9.07
N THR A 130 6.74 8.11 -8.35
CA THR A 130 7.57 6.96 -7.92
C THR A 130 8.23 6.26 -9.11
N PHE A 131 7.60 6.28 -10.28
CA PHE A 131 8.13 5.67 -11.51
C PHE A 131 9.00 6.62 -12.35
N ILE A 132 9.23 7.84 -11.90
CA ILE A 132 9.98 8.86 -12.64
C ILE A 132 11.27 9.20 -11.86
N ASN A 133 12.42 9.10 -12.54
CA ASN A 133 13.69 9.51 -11.95
C ASN A 133 13.79 11.03 -11.80
N GLY A 134 14.52 11.48 -10.79
CA GLY A 134 14.79 12.90 -10.55
C GLY A 134 13.60 13.70 -10.02
N VAL A 135 12.56 13.03 -9.55
CA VAL A 135 11.41 13.63 -8.87
C VAL A 135 11.35 13.13 -7.44
N VAL A 136 11.32 14.05 -6.50
CA VAL A 136 11.22 13.72 -5.07
C VAL A 136 9.76 13.36 -4.75
N GLY A 137 9.57 12.15 -4.20
CA GLY A 137 8.26 11.73 -3.67
C GLY A 137 8.04 12.35 -2.29
N LEU A 138 7.14 13.35 -2.19
CA LEU A 138 6.87 14.01 -0.91
C LEU A 138 6.01 13.15 0.03
N ASP A 139 5.23 12.22 -0.51
CA ASP A 139 4.38 11.34 0.30
C ASP A 139 5.01 9.94 0.43
N PRO A 140 5.49 9.56 1.64
CA PRO A 140 6.21 8.31 1.85
C PRO A 140 5.32 7.06 1.73
N VAL A 141 4.00 7.21 1.66
CA VAL A 141 3.07 6.07 1.55
C VAL A 141 2.41 5.96 0.17
N ALA A 142 2.53 6.98 -0.68
CA ALA A 142 1.88 7.03 -1.99
C ALA A 142 2.37 5.96 -2.99
N TRP A 143 3.57 5.39 -2.81
CA TRP A 143 4.10 4.34 -3.67
C TRP A 143 3.20 3.09 -3.74
N THR A 144 2.47 2.76 -2.68
CA THR A 144 1.53 1.62 -2.67
C THR A 144 0.31 1.90 -3.53
N LEU A 145 -0.16 3.15 -3.54
CA LEU A 145 -1.25 3.58 -4.41
C LEU A 145 -0.84 3.55 -5.89
N ALA A 146 0.41 3.93 -6.19
CA ALA A 146 0.94 3.81 -7.54
C ALA A 146 0.92 2.35 -8.02
N ILE A 147 1.27 1.39 -7.15
CA ILE A 147 1.17 -0.05 -7.45
C ILE A 147 -0.29 -0.48 -7.65
N GLU A 148 -1.19 -0.01 -6.81
CA GLU A 148 -2.62 -0.31 -6.94
C GLU A 148 -3.20 0.22 -8.26
N ILE A 149 -2.83 1.43 -8.66
CA ILE A 149 -3.22 2.01 -9.95
C ILE A 149 -2.65 1.18 -11.11
N LEU A 150 -1.39 0.79 -11.04
CA LEU A 150 -0.79 -0.09 -12.07
C LEU A 150 -1.52 -1.43 -12.14
N PHE A 151 -1.93 -1.99 -11.01
CA PHE A 151 -2.77 -3.18 -10.98
C PHE A 151 -4.12 -2.98 -11.64
N TYR A 152 -4.78 -1.82 -11.44
CA TYR A 152 -6.04 -1.49 -12.12
C TYR A 152 -5.86 -1.47 -13.64
N PHE A 153 -4.79 -0.85 -14.14
CA PHE A 153 -4.50 -0.84 -15.56
C PHE A 153 -4.17 -2.24 -16.09
N THR A 154 -3.36 -3.02 -15.37
CA THR A 154 -3.04 -4.40 -15.72
C THR A 154 -4.31 -5.24 -15.85
N MET A 155 -5.18 -5.20 -14.84
CA MET A 155 -6.45 -5.92 -14.86
C MET A 155 -7.37 -5.43 -15.98
N ALA A 156 -7.46 -4.11 -16.19
CA ALA A 156 -8.31 -3.54 -17.23
C ALA A 156 -7.87 -3.96 -18.64
N VAL A 157 -6.57 -3.94 -18.92
CA VAL A 157 -6.03 -4.30 -20.24
C VAL A 157 -6.09 -5.82 -20.46
N VAL A 158 -5.49 -6.59 -19.56
CA VAL A 158 -5.35 -8.05 -19.71
C VAL A 158 -6.72 -8.71 -19.78
N PHE A 159 -7.59 -8.40 -18.82
CA PHE A 159 -8.91 -9.05 -18.78
C PHE A 159 -9.90 -8.52 -19.81
N ASN A 160 -9.75 -7.28 -20.30
CA ASN A 160 -10.53 -6.84 -21.46
C ASN A 160 -10.18 -7.66 -22.72
N VAL A 161 -8.91 -8.00 -22.91
CA VAL A 161 -8.47 -8.90 -23.99
C VAL A 161 -9.01 -10.30 -23.76
N VAL A 162 -8.84 -10.88 -22.56
CA VAL A 162 -9.35 -12.21 -22.19
C VAL A 162 -10.86 -12.32 -22.38
N PHE A 163 -11.62 -11.29 -21.97
CA PHE A 163 -13.07 -11.27 -22.13
C PHE A 163 -13.51 -11.25 -23.61
N LYS A 164 -12.77 -10.53 -24.46
CA LYS A 164 -13.01 -10.54 -25.90
C LYS A 164 -12.74 -11.92 -26.52
N LEU A 165 -11.60 -12.55 -26.15
CA LEU A 165 -11.22 -13.87 -26.67
C LEU A 165 -12.20 -14.96 -26.24
N LYS A 166 -12.70 -14.92 -25.00
CA LYS A 166 -13.63 -15.91 -24.47
C LYS A 166 -15.09 -15.62 -24.79
N ASN A 167 -15.39 -14.45 -25.29
CA ASN A 167 -16.77 -13.94 -25.45
C ASN A 167 -17.60 -14.00 -24.13
N LYS A 168 -16.92 -13.97 -22.98
CA LYS A 168 -17.50 -13.99 -21.64
C LYS A 168 -16.70 -13.07 -20.71
N ARG A 169 -17.40 -12.42 -19.77
CA ARG A 169 -16.75 -11.54 -18.78
C ARG A 169 -16.46 -12.31 -17.48
N GLU A 170 -15.69 -13.37 -17.60
CA GLU A 170 -15.33 -14.25 -16.49
C GLU A 170 -13.84 -14.51 -16.45
N ILE A 171 -13.25 -14.30 -15.27
CA ILE A 171 -11.85 -14.64 -14.99
C ILE A 171 -11.80 -16.10 -14.59
N GLY A 172 -10.89 -16.87 -15.17
CA GLY A 172 -10.67 -18.28 -14.85
C GLY A 172 -9.32 -18.54 -14.18
N LEU A 173 -9.15 -19.76 -13.70
CA LEU A 173 -7.90 -20.19 -13.05
C LEU A 173 -6.69 -20.06 -14.00
N PHE A 174 -6.84 -20.50 -15.23
CA PHE A 174 -5.78 -20.42 -16.24
C PHE A 174 -5.32 -18.98 -16.48
N ASP A 175 -6.26 -18.02 -16.52
CA ASP A 175 -5.94 -16.60 -16.74
C ASP A 175 -5.06 -16.04 -15.62
N ILE A 176 -5.37 -16.41 -14.37
CA ILE A 176 -4.62 -15.93 -13.19
C ILE A 176 -3.23 -16.58 -13.11
N LEU A 177 -3.14 -17.89 -13.35
CA LEU A 177 -1.86 -18.59 -13.34
C LEU A 177 -0.95 -18.11 -14.48
N MET A 178 -1.49 -17.91 -15.68
CA MET A 178 -0.75 -17.38 -16.82
C MET A 178 -0.26 -15.94 -16.53
N LEU A 179 -1.12 -15.09 -15.99
CA LEU A 179 -0.73 -13.72 -15.62
C LEU A 179 0.34 -13.71 -14.54
N SER A 180 0.21 -14.55 -13.49
CA SER A 180 1.22 -14.69 -12.43
C SER A 180 2.56 -15.16 -13.01
N PHE A 181 2.55 -16.15 -13.90
CA PHE A 181 3.76 -16.65 -14.55
C PHE A 181 4.42 -15.56 -15.41
N LEU A 182 3.65 -14.87 -16.25
CA LEU A 182 4.18 -13.80 -17.12
C LEU A 182 4.75 -12.63 -16.33
N LEU A 183 4.09 -12.22 -15.24
CA LEU A 183 4.60 -11.17 -14.35
C LEU A 183 5.91 -11.60 -13.69
N ASN A 184 5.98 -12.79 -13.15
CA ASN A 184 7.19 -13.32 -12.52
C ASN A 184 8.34 -13.40 -13.51
N LEU A 185 8.09 -13.88 -14.73
CA LEU A 185 9.08 -13.90 -15.80
C LEU A 185 9.53 -12.48 -16.19
N CYS A 186 8.59 -11.54 -16.28
CA CYS A 186 8.87 -10.14 -16.59
C CYS A 186 9.77 -9.51 -15.51
N VAL A 187 9.48 -9.70 -14.23
CA VAL A 187 10.30 -9.20 -13.12
C VAL A 187 11.73 -9.73 -13.20
N ILE A 188 11.92 -11.04 -13.41
CA ILE A 188 13.25 -11.65 -13.54
C ILE A 188 14.00 -11.07 -14.75
N LYS A 189 13.35 -10.95 -15.91
CA LYS A 189 13.99 -10.42 -17.12
C LYS A 189 14.34 -8.95 -16.98
N LEU A 190 13.42 -8.11 -16.48
CA LEU A 190 13.68 -6.69 -16.25
C LEU A 190 14.80 -6.47 -15.24
N SER A 191 14.87 -7.26 -14.17
CA SER A 191 15.93 -7.16 -13.18
C SER A 191 17.29 -7.60 -13.74
N LYS A 192 17.32 -8.66 -14.58
CA LYS A 192 18.56 -9.17 -15.20
C LYS A 192 19.19 -8.15 -16.15
N TYR A 193 18.36 -7.42 -16.89
CA TYR A 193 18.82 -6.42 -17.87
C TYR A 193 18.65 -4.99 -17.35
N TYR A 194 18.65 -4.81 -16.02
CA TYR A 194 18.33 -3.55 -15.37
C TYR A 194 19.19 -2.38 -15.86
N ASP A 195 20.50 -2.54 -15.83
CA ASP A 195 21.46 -1.47 -16.18
C ASP A 195 21.38 -1.04 -17.66
N VAL A 196 20.93 -1.96 -18.53
CA VAL A 196 20.75 -1.70 -19.97
C VAL A 196 19.40 -1.01 -20.23
N LEU A 197 18.34 -1.47 -19.57
CA LEU A 197 16.98 -0.97 -19.79
C LEU A 197 16.70 0.33 -19.06
N PHE A 198 17.36 0.56 -17.92
CA PHE A 198 17.17 1.71 -17.03
C PHE A 198 18.51 2.40 -16.75
N PRO A 199 19.15 3.02 -17.75
CA PRO A 199 20.44 3.67 -17.55
C PRO A 199 20.33 4.83 -16.57
N ALA A 200 21.43 5.11 -15.87
CA ALA A 200 21.52 6.24 -14.93
C ALA A 200 21.19 7.55 -15.69
N GLY A 201 20.25 8.33 -15.15
CA GLY A 201 19.76 9.56 -15.79
C GLY A 201 18.60 9.36 -16.77
N GLY A 202 18.14 8.12 -17.01
CA GLY A 202 16.91 7.84 -17.74
C GLY A 202 15.65 8.37 -17.00
N GLY A 203 14.59 8.66 -17.76
CA GLY A 203 13.36 9.25 -17.17
C GLY A 203 12.56 8.28 -16.32
N LEU A 204 12.70 6.95 -16.52
CA LEU A 204 11.91 5.92 -15.83
C LEU A 204 12.70 5.28 -14.68
N ASN A 205 12.06 5.20 -13.50
CA ASN A 205 12.60 4.48 -12.34
C ASN A 205 12.32 2.97 -12.45
N GLY A 206 13.28 2.24 -12.96
CA GLY A 206 13.16 0.80 -13.19
C GLY A 206 13.01 0.00 -11.90
N ALA A 207 13.68 0.39 -10.81
CA ALA A 207 13.57 -0.29 -9.51
C ALA A 207 12.14 -0.22 -8.97
N SER A 208 11.51 0.94 -9.06
CA SER A 208 10.12 1.12 -8.66
C SER A 208 9.14 0.34 -9.54
N LEU A 209 9.41 0.25 -10.85
CA LEU A 209 8.60 -0.56 -11.76
C LEU A 209 8.71 -2.06 -11.43
N ILE A 210 9.92 -2.57 -11.24
CA ILE A 210 10.17 -3.97 -10.86
C ILE A 210 9.50 -4.28 -9.53
N LYS A 211 9.62 -3.39 -8.54
CA LYS A 211 8.92 -3.49 -7.25
C LYS A 211 7.40 -3.57 -7.43
N ALA A 212 6.84 -2.73 -8.29
CA ALA A 212 5.41 -2.72 -8.55
C ALA A 212 4.92 -4.03 -9.17
N LEU A 213 5.60 -4.54 -10.19
CA LEU A 213 5.26 -5.81 -10.83
C LEU A 213 5.37 -6.99 -9.85
N PHE A 214 6.37 -6.98 -8.97
CA PHE A 214 6.51 -7.96 -7.90
C PHE A 214 5.29 -7.96 -6.96
N PHE A 215 4.86 -6.80 -6.48
CA PHE A 215 3.70 -6.71 -5.59
C PHE A 215 2.36 -6.98 -6.30
N ILE A 216 2.27 -6.75 -7.62
CA ILE A 216 1.10 -7.20 -8.40
C ILE A 216 0.95 -8.73 -8.34
N SER A 217 2.06 -9.48 -8.33
CA SER A 217 1.99 -10.94 -8.14
C SER A 217 1.41 -11.32 -6.77
N VAL A 218 1.68 -10.52 -5.71
CA VAL A 218 1.03 -10.69 -4.39
C VAL A 218 -0.47 -10.39 -4.45
N MET A 219 -0.89 -9.37 -5.22
CA MET A 219 -2.31 -9.07 -5.40
C MET A 219 -3.07 -10.23 -6.08
N LEU A 220 -2.43 -10.96 -7.00
CA LEU A 220 -3.04 -12.11 -7.67
C LEU A 220 -3.31 -13.29 -6.73
N LEU A 221 -2.63 -13.40 -5.57
CA LEU A 221 -3.03 -14.34 -4.50
C LEU A 221 -4.47 -14.06 -4.03
N GLY A 222 -4.80 -12.78 -3.80
CA GLY A 222 -6.17 -12.37 -3.46
C GLY A 222 -7.18 -12.70 -4.55
N THR A 223 -6.79 -12.57 -5.83
CA THR A 223 -7.64 -12.94 -6.96
C THR A 223 -7.95 -14.44 -6.98
N SER A 224 -7.04 -15.30 -6.51
CA SER A 224 -7.30 -16.74 -6.37
C SER A 224 -8.40 -17.03 -5.35
N PHE A 225 -8.44 -16.33 -4.23
CA PHE A 225 -9.56 -16.42 -3.28
C PHE A 225 -10.88 -15.92 -3.89
N TYR A 226 -10.84 -14.87 -4.73
CA TYR A 226 -12.03 -14.44 -5.46
C TYR A 226 -12.59 -15.54 -6.35
N LEU A 227 -11.76 -16.29 -7.08
CA LEU A 227 -12.22 -17.42 -7.91
C LEU A 227 -12.91 -18.50 -7.07
N HIS A 228 -12.38 -18.80 -5.88
CA HIS A 228 -12.99 -19.73 -4.95
C HIS A 228 -14.33 -19.21 -4.42
N ALA A 229 -14.39 -17.94 -4.01
CA ALA A 229 -15.63 -17.30 -3.55
C ALA A 229 -16.75 -17.30 -4.61
N LYS A 230 -16.38 -17.30 -5.90
CA LYS A 230 -17.31 -17.44 -7.04
C LYS A 230 -17.63 -18.90 -7.40
N GLY A 231 -17.13 -19.87 -6.66
CA GLY A 231 -17.32 -21.28 -6.94
C GLY A 231 -16.65 -21.76 -8.25
N ARG A 232 -15.69 -20.99 -8.79
CA ARG A 232 -14.99 -21.32 -10.04
C ARG A 232 -13.86 -22.30 -9.84
N ILE A 233 -13.36 -22.41 -8.63
CA ILE A 233 -12.36 -23.39 -8.21
C ILE A 233 -12.74 -24.00 -6.87
N THR A 234 -12.35 -25.25 -6.66
CA THR A 234 -12.54 -25.95 -5.40
C THR A 234 -11.49 -25.50 -4.36
N ALA A 235 -11.71 -25.77 -3.08
CA ALA A 235 -10.74 -25.48 -2.02
C ALA A 235 -9.39 -26.19 -2.26
N ARG A 236 -9.40 -27.41 -2.81
CA ARG A 236 -8.17 -28.12 -3.21
C ARG A 236 -7.42 -27.37 -4.32
N ALA A 237 -8.14 -26.90 -5.34
CA ALA A 237 -7.53 -26.13 -6.42
C ALA A 237 -7.00 -24.79 -5.90
N LEU A 238 -7.72 -24.11 -5.00
CA LEU A 238 -7.23 -22.90 -4.34
C LEU A 238 -5.91 -23.16 -3.61
N PHE A 239 -5.84 -24.22 -2.80
CA PHE A 239 -4.63 -24.58 -2.07
C PHE A 239 -3.41 -24.74 -3.00
N PHE A 240 -3.53 -25.56 -4.05
CA PHE A 240 -2.43 -25.77 -5.01
C PHE A 240 -2.09 -24.50 -5.78
N THR A 241 -3.07 -23.67 -6.10
CA THR A 241 -2.84 -22.37 -6.75
C THR A 241 -2.04 -21.43 -5.85
N LEU A 242 -2.42 -21.31 -4.58
CA LEU A 242 -1.70 -20.48 -3.61
C LEU A 242 -0.27 -20.98 -3.40
N VAL A 243 -0.07 -22.30 -3.31
CA VAL A 243 1.27 -22.89 -3.21
C VAL A 243 2.11 -22.56 -4.45
N ALA A 244 1.56 -22.73 -5.64
CA ALA A 244 2.28 -22.42 -6.90
C ALA A 244 2.64 -20.93 -7.01
N GLN A 245 1.68 -20.04 -6.71
CA GLN A 245 1.93 -18.59 -6.71
C GLN A 245 2.94 -18.18 -5.64
N PHE A 246 2.82 -18.70 -4.42
CA PHE A 246 3.75 -18.46 -3.32
C PHE A 246 5.19 -18.81 -3.71
N TRP A 247 5.40 -20.04 -4.17
CA TRP A 247 6.74 -20.49 -4.61
C TRP A 247 7.23 -19.71 -5.82
N GLY A 248 6.33 -19.32 -6.74
CA GLY A 248 6.69 -18.44 -7.85
C GLY A 248 7.24 -17.08 -7.37
N ILE A 249 6.59 -16.46 -6.39
CA ILE A 249 7.02 -15.17 -5.83
C ILE A 249 8.34 -15.33 -5.04
N VAL A 250 8.47 -16.39 -4.24
CA VAL A 250 9.72 -16.69 -3.52
C VAL A 250 10.87 -16.93 -4.51
N TYR A 251 10.63 -17.71 -5.56
CA TYR A 251 11.61 -17.95 -6.62
C TYR A 251 12.06 -16.64 -7.29
N VAL A 252 11.11 -15.77 -7.62
CA VAL A 252 11.41 -14.43 -8.17
C VAL A 252 12.29 -13.63 -7.22
N SER A 253 11.96 -13.60 -5.91
CA SER A 253 12.75 -12.84 -4.93
C SER A 253 14.20 -13.32 -4.82
N MET A 254 14.45 -14.61 -5.07
CA MET A 254 15.80 -15.18 -5.08
C MET A 254 16.60 -14.84 -6.35
N HIS A 255 15.91 -14.46 -7.44
CA HIS A 255 16.52 -14.23 -8.76
C HIS A 255 16.46 -12.76 -9.21
N ILE A 256 15.93 -11.87 -8.39
CA ILE A 256 16.02 -10.43 -8.65
C ILE A 256 17.47 -9.98 -8.48
N HIS A 257 17.99 -9.30 -9.51
CA HIS A 257 19.35 -8.76 -9.46
C HIS A 257 19.44 -7.62 -8.43
N GLN A 258 20.47 -7.63 -7.59
CA GLN A 258 20.59 -6.70 -6.45
C GLN A 258 20.66 -5.23 -6.87
N SER A 259 21.22 -4.91 -8.06
CA SER A 259 21.25 -3.55 -8.60
C SER A 259 19.85 -3.02 -8.93
N ALA A 260 18.91 -3.91 -9.30
CA ALA A 260 17.55 -3.52 -9.62
C ALA A 260 16.67 -3.30 -8.39
N MET A 261 16.74 -4.21 -7.43
CA MET A 261 16.00 -4.10 -6.17
C MET A 261 16.60 -5.06 -5.15
N TYR A 262 16.98 -4.53 -3.99
CA TYR A 262 17.37 -5.38 -2.88
C TYR A 262 16.12 -5.92 -2.17
N ILE A 263 15.90 -7.23 -2.25
CA ILE A 263 14.89 -7.94 -1.49
C ILE A 263 15.58 -9.11 -0.77
N ASP A 264 15.42 -9.14 0.55
CA ASP A 264 15.79 -10.31 1.33
C ASP A 264 14.75 -11.42 1.12
N SER A 265 15.11 -12.44 0.38
CA SER A 265 14.21 -13.56 0.02
C SER A 265 13.71 -14.32 1.25
N SER A 266 14.48 -14.39 2.34
CA SER A 266 14.04 -15.02 3.60
C SER A 266 12.89 -14.24 4.23
N ARG A 267 12.96 -12.93 4.18
CA ARG A 267 11.87 -12.05 4.65
C ARG A 267 10.63 -12.15 3.77
N VAL A 268 10.80 -12.22 2.45
CA VAL A 268 9.69 -12.41 1.50
C VAL A 268 8.92 -13.68 1.81
N PHE A 269 9.62 -14.79 2.07
CA PHE A 269 9.01 -16.04 2.49
C PHE A 269 8.11 -15.84 3.72
N SER A 270 8.62 -15.18 4.75
CA SER A 270 7.88 -14.93 5.99
C SER A 270 6.70 -13.98 5.78
N TRP A 271 6.89 -12.86 5.08
CA TRP A 271 5.83 -11.86 4.87
C TRP A 271 4.64 -12.44 4.11
N ILE A 272 4.90 -13.10 2.99
CA ILE A 272 3.84 -13.62 2.13
C ILE A 272 3.22 -14.86 2.73
N GLY A 273 4.02 -15.75 3.34
CA GLY A 273 3.53 -16.94 4.02
C GLY A 273 2.54 -16.59 5.14
N ILE A 274 2.91 -15.69 6.05
CA ILE A 274 2.02 -15.25 7.13
C ILE A 274 0.82 -14.49 6.58
N THR A 275 1.00 -13.68 5.53
CA THR A 275 -0.13 -12.98 4.89
C THR A 275 -1.16 -13.95 4.33
N ILE A 276 -0.72 -15.00 3.62
CA ILE A 276 -1.62 -16.05 3.10
C ILE A 276 -2.33 -16.76 4.25
N LEU A 277 -1.62 -17.11 5.32
CA LEU A 277 -2.22 -17.80 6.48
C LEU A 277 -3.29 -16.94 7.16
N VAL A 278 -2.99 -15.65 7.44
CA VAL A 278 -3.93 -14.73 8.08
C VAL A 278 -5.13 -14.46 7.16
N PHE A 279 -4.90 -14.24 5.87
CA PHE A 279 -5.98 -14.02 4.92
C PHE A 279 -6.87 -15.27 4.77
N SER A 280 -6.26 -16.46 4.70
CA SER A 280 -6.99 -17.74 4.66
C SER A 280 -7.83 -17.94 5.91
N PHE A 281 -7.25 -17.69 7.08
CA PHE A 281 -7.97 -17.79 8.35
C PHE A 281 -9.20 -16.88 8.36
N CYS A 282 -9.03 -15.58 8.05
CA CYS A 282 -10.15 -14.65 7.99
C CYS A 282 -11.19 -15.06 6.94
N TYR A 283 -10.75 -15.50 5.77
CA TYR A 283 -11.62 -15.90 4.67
C TYR A 283 -12.48 -17.13 5.00
N PHE A 284 -11.89 -18.19 5.60
CA PHE A 284 -12.64 -19.41 5.93
C PHE A 284 -13.42 -19.31 7.24
N MET A 285 -13.05 -18.37 8.13
CA MET A 285 -13.74 -18.12 9.40
C MET A 285 -14.78 -17.00 9.31
N ASP A 286 -15.02 -16.43 8.11
CA ASP A 286 -15.92 -15.28 7.91
C ASP A 286 -17.31 -15.51 8.54
N SER A 287 -17.90 -16.69 8.35
CA SER A 287 -19.21 -17.03 8.93
C SER A 287 -19.21 -17.16 10.47
N GLN A 288 -18.04 -17.33 11.09
CA GLN A 288 -17.88 -17.49 12.55
C GLN A 288 -17.39 -16.20 13.22
N ILE A 289 -16.78 -15.31 12.46
CA ILE A 289 -16.32 -14.01 12.95
C ILE A 289 -17.51 -13.07 12.94
N LYS A 290 -18.08 -12.79 14.14
CA LYS A 290 -19.13 -11.81 14.28
C LYS A 290 -18.62 -10.42 13.90
N GLU A 291 -19.43 -9.67 13.15
CA GLU A 291 -19.15 -8.26 12.92
C GLU A 291 -18.97 -7.52 14.24
N HIS A 292 -17.80 -6.96 14.42
CA HIS A 292 -17.49 -6.16 15.59
C HIS A 292 -17.39 -4.69 15.19
N LYS A 293 -18.13 -3.82 15.87
CA LYS A 293 -18.20 -2.38 15.55
C LYS A 293 -16.84 -1.70 15.44
N VAL A 294 -15.87 -2.14 16.26
CA VAL A 294 -14.51 -1.58 16.24
C VAL A 294 -13.79 -1.95 14.94
N PHE A 295 -13.90 -3.21 14.48
CA PHE A 295 -13.27 -3.61 13.22
C PHE A 295 -13.95 -2.95 12.01
N GLY A 296 -15.28 -2.83 12.03
CA GLY A 296 -16.03 -2.07 11.02
C GLY A 296 -15.57 -0.62 10.96
N PHE A 297 -15.47 0.06 12.09
CA PHE A 297 -14.99 1.43 12.18
C PHE A 297 -13.58 1.59 11.58
N PHE A 298 -12.62 0.74 11.97
CA PHE A 298 -11.26 0.80 11.39
C PHE A 298 -11.22 0.39 9.91
N GLY A 299 -12.13 -0.47 9.47
CA GLY A 299 -12.30 -0.78 8.05
C GLY A 299 -12.74 0.44 7.25
N ASP A 300 -13.75 1.15 7.74
CA ASP A 300 -14.30 2.35 7.09
C ASP A 300 -13.27 3.46 6.96
N ILE A 301 -12.53 3.78 8.01
CA ILE A 301 -11.52 4.85 8.00
C ILE A 301 -10.16 4.41 7.45
N SER A 302 -9.99 3.15 7.04
CA SER A 302 -8.68 2.57 6.72
C SER A 302 -7.90 3.33 5.65
N TYR A 303 -8.58 3.82 4.62
CA TYR A 303 -7.94 4.53 3.52
C TYR A 303 -7.49 5.95 3.92
N PRO A 304 -8.34 6.83 4.47
CA PRO A 304 -7.88 8.12 5.01
C PRO A 304 -6.80 7.98 6.09
N LEU A 305 -6.94 6.99 6.97
CA LEU A 305 -5.98 6.72 8.03
C LEU A 305 -4.60 6.35 7.45
N TYR A 306 -4.59 5.51 6.39
CA TYR A 306 -3.37 5.17 5.69
C TYR A 306 -2.70 6.37 5.04
N LEU A 307 -3.45 7.35 4.53
CA LEU A 307 -2.91 8.53 3.86
C LEU A 307 -2.35 9.58 4.83
N CYS A 308 -3.04 9.82 5.97
CA CYS A 308 -2.69 10.94 6.84
C CYS A 308 -1.75 10.58 8.00
N HIS A 309 -1.58 9.27 8.31
CA HIS A 309 -0.84 8.87 9.52
C HIS A 309 0.63 9.30 9.49
N SER A 310 1.28 9.30 8.34
CA SER A 310 2.69 9.59 8.22
C SER A 310 3.00 11.05 8.62
N TYR A 311 2.45 12.02 7.92
CA TYR A 311 2.74 13.43 8.17
C TYR A 311 2.29 13.91 9.54
N ILE A 312 1.05 13.65 9.90
CA ILE A 312 0.49 14.07 11.19
C ILE A 312 1.25 13.36 12.32
N GLY A 313 1.48 12.05 12.17
CA GLY A 313 2.20 11.29 13.17
C GLY A 313 3.63 11.75 13.35
N TYR A 314 4.37 11.94 12.27
CA TYR A 314 5.77 12.37 12.34
C TYR A 314 5.92 13.81 12.88
N LEU A 315 4.99 14.72 12.56
CA LEU A 315 5.00 16.06 13.16
C LEU A 315 4.81 15.96 14.67
N ILE A 316 3.81 15.20 15.15
CA ILE A 316 3.57 15.03 16.59
C ILE A 316 4.77 14.39 17.27
N LEU A 317 5.33 13.33 16.69
CA LEU A 317 6.56 12.70 17.20
C LEU A 317 7.72 13.69 17.27
N GLY A 318 7.92 14.49 16.24
CA GLY A 318 8.98 15.50 16.20
C GLY A 318 8.81 16.59 17.25
N VAL A 319 7.59 17.12 17.39
CA VAL A 319 7.28 18.14 18.42
C VAL A 319 7.51 17.58 19.82
N VAL A 320 6.93 16.40 20.11
CA VAL A 320 7.05 15.80 21.44
C VAL A 320 8.49 15.42 21.76
N SER A 321 9.22 14.84 20.81
CA SER A 321 10.64 14.50 21.02
C SER A 321 11.52 15.72 21.26
N SER A 322 11.18 16.87 20.66
CA SER A 322 11.96 18.10 20.80
C SER A 322 11.65 18.87 22.08
N TYR A 323 10.38 18.97 22.45
CA TYR A 323 9.96 19.81 23.59
C TYR A 323 9.75 19.03 24.89
N LEU A 324 9.56 17.72 24.82
CA LEU A 324 9.32 16.83 25.96
C LEU A 324 10.27 15.63 25.96
N PRO A 325 11.60 15.84 25.89
CA PRO A 325 12.58 14.75 25.77
C PRO A 325 12.61 13.80 26.98
N ILE A 326 12.03 14.22 28.10
CA ILE A 326 11.92 13.42 29.33
C ILE A 326 10.93 12.27 29.21
N LEU A 327 10.00 12.32 28.25
CA LEU A 327 8.99 11.28 28.10
C LEU A 327 9.63 9.99 27.50
N PRO A 328 9.25 8.81 28.04
CA PRO A 328 9.72 7.56 27.46
C PRO A 328 9.27 7.41 26.00
N ARG A 329 10.19 7.03 25.11
CA ARG A 329 9.90 6.85 23.69
C ARG A 329 8.76 5.85 23.44
N SER A 330 8.67 4.81 24.25
CA SER A 330 7.58 3.83 24.17
C SER A 330 6.19 4.44 24.41
N PHE A 331 6.12 5.56 25.13
CA PHE A 331 4.89 6.31 25.31
C PHE A 331 4.68 7.32 24.15
N ILE A 332 5.75 7.98 23.72
CA ILE A 332 5.71 8.98 22.64
C ILE A 332 5.09 8.40 21.37
N ILE A 333 5.43 7.16 20.98
CA ILE A 333 4.92 6.51 19.76
C ILE A 333 3.39 6.27 19.76
N LEU A 334 2.75 6.32 20.91
CA LEU A 334 1.28 6.15 21.03
C LEU A 334 0.52 7.48 20.92
N LEU A 335 1.18 8.61 21.18
CA LEU A 335 0.53 9.92 21.22
C LEU A 335 -0.12 10.36 19.92
N PRO A 336 0.45 10.06 18.72
CA PRO A 336 -0.21 10.43 17.48
C PRO A 336 -1.52 9.70 17.21
N LEU A 337 -1.73 8.49 17.76
CA LEU A 337 -2.84 7.62 17.40
C LEU A 337 -4.22 8.27 17.52
N PRO A 338 -4.62 8.89 18.66
CA PRO A 338 -5.94 9.51 18.77
C PRO A 338 -6.14 10.64 17.75
N PHE A 339 -5.09 11.41 17.47
CA PHE A 339 -5.17 12.52 16.52
C PHE A 339 -5.37 12.02 15.08
N VAL A 340 -4.55 11.07 14.63
CA VAL A 340 -4.66 10.54 13.25
C VAL A 340 -5.96 9.77 13.05
N ILE A 341 -6.46 9.04 14.06
CA ILE A 341 -7.75 8.35 14.00
C ILE A 341 -8.89 9.37 13.86
N THR A 342 -8.85 10.43 14.65
CA THR A 342 -9.85 11.49 14.60
C THR A 342 -9.88 12.19 13.25
N VAL A 343 -8.69 12.58 12.74
CA VAL A 343 -8.57 13.23 11.43
C VAL A 343 -9.04 12.29 10.32
N ALA A 344 -8.63 11.02 10.35
CA ALA A 344 -9.06 10.03 9.38
C ALA A 344 -10.57 9.83 9.36
N TRP A 345 -11.22 9.83 10.54
CA TRP A 345 -12.67 9.75 10.63
C TRP A 345 -13.38 10.97 10.01
N TYR A 346 -12.87 12.19 10.25
CA TYR A 346 -13.41 13.39 9.61
C TYR A 346 -13.25 13.34 8.09
N ILE A 347 -12.07 12.93 7.58
CA ILE A 347 -11.82 12.80 6.15
C ILE A 347 -12.73 11.73 5.54
N HIS A 348 -12.90 10.58 6.19
CA HIS A 348 -13.84 9.55 5.75
C HIS A 348 -15.25 10.11 5.60
N LYS A 349 -15.75 10.76 6.65
CA LYS A 349 -17.13 11.24 6.71
C LYS A 349 -17.42 12.39 5.71
N TYR A 350 -16.50 13.34 5.58
CA TYR A 350 -16.76 14.59 4.85
C TYR A 350 -16.10 14.66 3.46
N VAL A 351 -15.16 13.79 3.16
CA VAL A 351 -14.47 13.77 1.86
C VAL A 351 -14.69 12.45 1.13
N GLU A 352 -14.33 11.32 1.73
CA GLU A 352 -14.38 10.01 1.06
C GLU A 352 -15.82 9.55 0.80
N MET A 353 -16.70 9.58 1.80
CA MET A 353 -18.10 9.19 1.62
C MET A 353 -18.82 10.04 0.57
N PRO A 354 -18.75 11.39 0.58
CA PRO A 354 -19.35 12.21 -0.46
C PRO A 354 -18.78 11.94 -1.85
N SER A 355 -17.45 11.84 -1.99
CA SER A 355 -16.81 11.61 -3.30
C SER A 355 -17.23 10.27 -3.93
N SER A 356 -17.46 9.25 -3.12
CA SER A 356 -17.93 7.94 -3.59
C SER A 356 -19.38 7.96 -4.12
N ARG A 357 -20.20 8.94 -3.72
CA ARG A 357 -21.60 9.09 -4.15
C ARG A 357 -21.77 9.73 -5.52
N PHE A 358 -20.78 10.47 -6.02
CA PHE A 358 -20.83 11.06 -7.36
C PHE A 358 -20.82 10.05 -8.51
N LEU A 359 -20.64 8.78 -8.20
CA LEU A 359 -20.68 7.71 -9.19
C LEU A 359 -22.11 7.20 -9.36
N PRO A 360 -22.62 7.04 -10.61
CA PRO A 360 -23.96 6.53 -10.83
C PRO A 360 -24.11 5.16 -10.17
N GLN A 361 -24.87 5.15 -9.08
CA GLN A 361 -25.30 3.93 -8.42
C GLN A 361 -26.32 3.22 -9.33
N LYS A 362 -25.86 2.28 -10.17
CA LYS A 362 -26.79 1.23 -10.57
C LYS A 362 -26.93 0.28 -9.37
N THR A 363 -28.06 0.44 -8.70
CA THR A 363 -28.60 -0.42 -7.64
C THR A 363 -28.34 -1.87 -7.96
N VAL A 364 -27.45 -2.53 -7.27
CA VAL A 364 -27.45 -3.96 -6.89
C VAL A 364 -26.20 -4.21 -6.04
N ILE A 365 -26.26 -3.88 -4.77
CA ILE A 365 -25.40 -4.47 -3.73
C ILE A 365 -26.36 -4.91 -2.62
N ASN A 366 -27.09 -5.96 -2.86
CA ASN A 366 -27.72 -6.72 -1.78
C ASN A 366 -27.92 -8.13 -2.32
N ASN A 367 -26.91 -8.99 -2.24
CA ASN A 367 -27.08 -10.46 -2.31
C ASN A 367 -25.75 -11.23 -2.52
N TYR A 368 -24.58 -10.68 -2.16
CA TYR A 368 -23.33 -11.43 -2.39
C TYR A 368 -22.64 -11.95 -1.11
N PHE A 369 -23.22 -11.69 0.08
CA PHE A 369 -22.62 -12.16 1.35
C PHE A 369 -23.57 -13.06 2.17
N ILE A 370 -24.70 -13.53 1.60
CA ILE A 370 -25.57 -14.50 2.27
C ILE A 370 -25.82 -15.66 1.29
N LYS A 371 -24.99 -16.67 1.34
CA LYS A 371 -25.31 -18.09 1.18
C LYS A 371 -24.16 -18.94 1.70
#